data_b5d5ebe15070ccaa437216aa6c1fdb77
#
_entry.id   b5d5ebe15070ccaa437216aa6c1fdb77
#
_cell.length_a   1.000
_cell.length_b   1.000
_cell.length_c   1.000
_cell.angle_alpha   90.00
_cell.angle_beta   90.00
_cell.angle_gamma   90.00
#
_symmetry.space_group_name_H-M   'P 1'
#
loop_
_entity.id
_entity.type
_entity.pdbx_description
1 polymer ?
#
loop_
_entity_poly.entity_id
_entity_poly.type
_entity_poly.pdbx_seq_one_letter_code
_entity_poly.pdbx_strand_id
1 'polypeptide(L)'
;MGQKVNPISNRLGIIRGWDSNWYAGKNCGDVLLEDSKIRKYLNARLAKASISRIVIERTLKLVTITICTARPGIIIGKGGQEVDKLKEELKKITDKDVQINIFEVKKPELDAVIVANNIARQIEGKIAYRRAVKMAIQSTMRVGAEGIKVMVSGRLNGAEMARSEMYKEGRTPLHTFRADIDYALAEALTKVGLLGVKVWICRGEIYGKKDLAPSFVQQKETRGGNANSGNRKGGFKKNKK
;
A
#
# COMPACT_ATOMS: atom_id res chain seq x y z
N MET A 1 -3.91 -23.99 19.35
CA MET A 1 -2.87 -23.24 18.62
C MET A 1 -3.04 -21.76 18.89
N GLY A 2 -1.96 -21.04 19.26
CA GLY A 2 -2.01 -19.59 19.50
C GLY A 2 -2.33 -18.79 18.23
N GLN A 3 -2.92 -17.61 18.42
CA GLN A 3 -3.19 -16.69 17.33
C GLN A 3 -1.89 -16.06 16.77
N LYS A 4 -1.85 -15.83 15.47
CA LYS A 4 -0.71 -15.15 14.81
C LYS A 4 -0.88 -13.64 14.92
N VAL A 5 0.16 -12.95 15.37
CA VAL A 5 0.19 -11.49 15.43
C VAL A 5 0.25 -10.91 14.01
N ASN A 6 -0.33 -9.71 13.81
CA ASN A 6 -0.23 -8.99 12.54
C ASN A 6 1.24 -8.61 12.29
N PRO A 7 1.85 -9.03 11.17
CA PRO A 7 3.26 -8.77 10.89
C PRO A 7 3.59 -7.28 10.74
N ILE A 8 2.63 -6.45 10.31
CA ILE A 8 2.81 -5.01 10.18
C ILE A 8 2.94 -4.38 11.56
N SER A 9 2.00 -4.66 12.47
CA SER A 9 2.00 -4.08 13.82
C SER A 9 3.25 -4.51 14.61
N ASN A 10 3.72 -5.74 14.39
CA ASN A 10 4.90 -6.27 15.05
C ASN A 10 6.21 -5.59 14.61
N ARG A 11 6.20 -4.87 13.49
CA ARG A 11 7.35 -4.16 12.89
C ARG A 11 7.25 -2.64 12.96
N LEU A 12 6.17 -2.13 13.56
CA LEU A 12 6.03 -0.69 13.82
C LEU A 12 7.14 -0.20 14.74
N GLY A 13 7.72 0.95 14.40
CA GLY A 13 8.83 1.54 15.13
C GLY A 13 10.19 0.90 14.85
N ILE A 14 10.28 -0.24 14.15
CA ILE A 14 11.52 -0.92 13.79
C ILE A 14 11.88 -0.65 12.33
N ILE A 15 11.03 -1.09 11.40
CA ILE A 15 11.25 -0.93 9.95
C ILE A 15 10.10 -0.20 9.25
N ARG A 16 8.97 0.00 9.92
CA ARG A 16 7.77 0.64 9.40
C ARG A 16 7.27 1.72 10.33
N GLY A 17 6.91 2.88 9.77
CA GLY A 17 6.24 3.96 10.47
C GLY A 17 4.72 3.78 10.50
N TRP A 18 4.05 4.72 11.15
CA TRP A 18 2.59 4.77 11.24
C TRP A 18 1.97 5.29 9.94
N ASP A 19 0.76 4.86 9.66
CA ASP A 19 -0.04 5.37 8.52
C ASP A 19 -0.83 6.63 8.92
N SER A 20 -0.87 7.00 10.19
CA SER A 20 -1.41 8.27 10.71
C SER A 20 -0.33 8.95 11.54
N ASN A 21 0.15 10.10 11.06
CA ASN A 21 1.26 10.85 11.65
C ASN A 21 0.72 12.17 12.20
N TRP A 22 0.32 12.18 13.47
CA TRP A 22 -0.15 13.36 14.17
C TRP A 22 -0.05 13.18 15.67
N TYR A 23 -0.08 14.29 16.38
CA TYR A 23 -0.14 14.32 17.82
C TYR A 23 -1.45 14.99 18.25
N ALA A 24 -2.19 14.38 19.16
CA ALA A 24 -3.35 14.95 19.80
C ALA A 24 -3.28 14.72 21.31
N GLY A 25 -3.56 15.76 22.08
CA GLY A 25 -3.66 15.67 23.54
C GLY A 25 -4.96 15.00 23.99
N LYS A 26 -5.85 15.78 24.61
CA LYS A 26 -7.13 15.28 25.18
C LYS A 26 -8.13 14.79 24.12
N ASN A 27 -8.08 15.33 22.90
CA ASN A 27 -9.04 15.03 21.82
C ASN A 27 -8.59 13.88 20.88
N CYS A 28 -7.74 12.98 21.37
CA CYS A 28 -7.21 11.87 20.57
C CYS A 28 -8.32 10.96 20.01
N GLY A 29 -9.36 10.71 20.79
CA GLY A 29 -10.50 9.86 20.39
C GLY A 29 -11.27 10.42 19.18
N ASP A 30 -11.56 11.73 19.20
CA ASP A 30 -12.32 12.38 18.13
C ASP A 30 -11.52 12.39 16.82
N VAL A 31 -10.22 12.72 16.90
CA VAL A 31 -9.31 12.70 15.74
C VAL A 31 -9.16 11.30 15.14
N LEU A 32 -9.08 10.26 15.98
CA LEU A 32 -9.03 8.88 15.52
C LEU A 32 -10.31 8.45 14.82
N LEU A 33 -11.46 8.90 15.33
CA LEU A 33 -12.77 8.63 14.73
C LEU A 33 -12.90 9.31 13.37
N GLU A 34 -12.45 10.56 13.23
CA GLU A 34 -12.38 11.26 11.94
C GLU A 34 -11.48 10.49 10.95
N ASP A 35 -10.27 10.08 11.34
CA ASP A 35 -9.38 9.29 10.47
C ASP A 35 -10.05 7.99 10.01
N SER A 36 -10.77 7.31 10.89
CA SER A 36 -11.51 6.10 10.53
C SER A 36 -12.61 6.38 9.50
N LYS A 37 -13.35 7.50 9.67
CA LYS A 37 -14.38 7.93 8.70
C LYS A 37 -13.75 8.25 7.34
N ILE A 38 -12.65 9.01 7.31
CA ILE A 38 -11.92 9.37 6.09
C ILE A 38 -11.45 8.11 5.35
N ARG A 39 -10.83 7.15 6.06
CA ARG A 39 -10.36 5.90 5.46
C ARG A 39 -11.51 5.06 4.89
N LYS A 40 -12.61 4.91 5.64
CA LYS A 40 -13.79 4.18 5.18
C LYS A 40 -14.39 4.82 3.92
N TYR A 41 -14.53 6.14 3.92
CA TYR A 41 -15.05 6.90 2.80
C TYR A 41 -14.18 6.73 1.54
N LEU A 42 -12.86 6.95 1.66
CA LEU A 42 -11.93 6.83 0.55
C LEU A 42 -11.87 5.41 -0.02
N ASN A 43 -11.86 4.37 0.84
CA ASN A 43 -11.86 2.99 0.38
C ASN A 43 -13.15 2.63 -0.38
N ALA A 44 -14.30 3.15 0.04
CA ALA A 44 -15.57 2.92 -0.65
C ALA A 44 -15.62 3.67 -2.00
N ARG A 45 -15.27 4.96 -2.00
CA ARG A 45 -15.33 5.84 -3.19
C ARG A 45 -14.32 5.42 -4.27
N LEU A 46 -13.12 5.03 -3.86
CA LEU A 46 -12.00 4.70 -4.74
C LEU A 46 -11.74 3.20 -4.89
N ALA A 47 -12.74 2.36 -4.68
CA ALA A 47 -12.59 0.90 -4.78
C ALA A 47 -12.00 0.43 -6.12
N LYS A 48 -12.28 1.15 -7.24
CA LYS A 48 -11.75 0.83 -8.58
C LYS A 48 -10.28 1.24 -8.78
N ALA A 49 -9.76 2.18 -7.97
CA ALA A 49 -8.42 2.72 -8.12
C ALA A 49 -7.32 1.80 -7.58
N SER A 50 -7.66 0.70 -6.90
CA SER A 50 -6.69 -0.23 -6.28
C SER A 50 -5.76 0.48 -5.31
N ILE A 51 -6.34 1.01 -4.22
CA ILE A 51 -5.59 1.67 -3.14
C ILE A 51 -4.71 0.64 -2.44
N SER A 52 -3.46 1.01 -2.20
CA SER A 52 -2.51 0.29 -1.39
C SER A 52 -2.59 0.74 0.08
N ARG A 53 -2.39 2.05 0.29
CA ARG A 53 -2.27 2.66 1.61
C ARG A 53 -2.77 4.10 1.59
N ILE A 54 -3.34 4.54 2.70
CA ILE A 54 -3.73 5.93 2.92
C ILE A 54 -2.94 6.43 4.12
N VAL A 55 -2.07 7.40 3.92
CA VAL A 55 -1.32 8.07 4.99
C VAL A 55 -1.97 9.41 5.28
N ILE A 56 -2.21 9.67 6.57
CA ILE A 56 -2.85 10.89 7.04
C ILE A 56 -1.87 11.64 7.94
N GLU A 57 -1.53 12.85 7.54
CA GLU A 57 -0.69 13.76 8.30
C GLU A 57 -1.55 14.96 8.72
N ARG A 58 -1.53 15.31 10.00
CA ARG A 58 -2.34 16.41 10.52
C ARG A 58 -1.46 17.49 11.14
N THR A 59 -1.74 18.70 10.73
CA THR A 59 -1.29 19.92 11.41
C THR A 59 -2.47 20.61 12.11
N LEU A 60 -2.25 21.73 12.75
CA LEU A 60 -3.30 22.45 13.46
C LEU A 60 -4.48 22.83 12.55
N LYS A 61 -4.21 23.28 11.31
CA LYS A 61 -5.22 23.79 10.37
C LYS A 61 -5.41 22.91 9.13
N LEU A 62 -4.46 22.07 8.80
CA LEU A 62 -4.42 21.31 7.53
C LEU A 62 -4.34 19.81 7.79
N VAL A 63 -5.13 19.04 7.03
CA VAL A 63 -5.06 17.58 6.97
C VAL A 63 -4.52 17.20 5.60
N THR A 64 -3.32 16.62 5.56
CA THR A 64 -2.71 16.11 4.33
C THR A 64 -2.98 14.62 4.21
N ILE A 65 -3.65 14.21 3.15
CA ILE A 65 -4.00 12.82 2.88
C ILE A 65 -3.19 12.36 1.67
N THR A 66 -2.25 11.45 1.89
CA THR A 66 -1.48 10.85 0.81
C THR A 66 -2.06 9.48 0.45
N ILE A 67 -2.55 9.35 -0.78
CA ILE A 67 -3.17 8.13 -1.29
C ILE A 67 -2.17 7.40 -2.18
N CYS A 68 -1.71 6.21 -1.75
CA CYS A 68 -0.88 5.33 -2.54
C CYS A 68 -1.77 4.42 -3.38
N THR A 69 -1.64 4.46 -4.70
CA THR A 69 -2.50 3.73 -5.65
C THR A 69 -1.70 3.14 -6.80
N ALA A 70 -2.19 2.04 -7.37
CA ALA A 70 -1.65 1.48 -8.61
C ALA A 70 -2.18 2.20 -9.87
N ARG A 71 -3.29 2.95 -9.76
CA ARG A 71 -3.96 3.60 -10.90
C ARG A 71 -4.28 5.06 -10.58
N PRO A 72 -3.28 5.95 -10.58
CA PRO A 72 -3.48 7.36 -10.20
C PRO A 72 -4.46 8.09 -11.13
N GLY A 73 -4.52 7.73 -12.41
CA GLY A 73 -5.41 8.37 -13.37
C GLY A 73 -6.90 8.30 -13.02
N ILE A 74 -7.34 7.24 -12.31
CA ILE A 74 -8.73 7.10 -11.86
C ILE A 74 -9.05 8.11 -10.75
N ILE A 75 -8.08 8.43 -9.90
CA ILE A 75 -8.27 9.38 -8.80
C ILE A 75 -8.19 10.81 -9.31
N ILE A 76 -7.25 11.09 -10.23
CA ILE A 76 -7.06 12.44 -10.79
C ILE A 76 -8.25 12.82 -11.67
N GLY A 77 -8.74 11.88 -12.48
CA GLY A 77 -9.81 12.14 -13.44
C GLY A 77 -9.39 13.06 -14.58
N LYS A 78 -10.35 13.49 -15.38
CA LYS A 78 -10.11 14.42 -16.48
C LYS A 78 -9.87 15.84 -15.92
N GLY A 79 -8.67 16.38 -16.13
CA GLY A 79 -8.32 17.74 -15.70
C GLY A 79 -8.32 17.98 -14.18
N GLY A 80 -8.25 16.93 -13.35
CA GLY A 80 -8.21 17.08 -11.88
C GLY A 80 -9.58 17.21 -11.20
N GLN A 81 -10.67 17.20 -11.95
CA GLN A 81 -12.03 17.40 -11.41
C GLN A 81 -12.43 16.41 -10.31
N GLU A 82 -12.00 15.16 -10.42
CA GLU A 82 -12.33 14.15 -9.39
C GLU A 82 -11.59 14.41 -8.07
N VAL A 83 -10.36 14.94 -8.11
CA VAL A 83 -9.63 15.34 -6.90
C VAL A 83 -10.30 16.53 -6.21
N ASP A 84 -10.78 17.50 -6.97
CA ASP A 84 -11.46 18.67 -6.39
C ASP A 84 -12.80 18.28 -5.76
N LYS A 85 -13.57 17.40 -6.39
CA LYS A 85 -14.79 16.81 -5.79
C LYS A 85 -14.47 16.05 -4.50
N LEU A 86 -13.39 15.24 -4.51
CA LEU A 86 -12.97 14.51 -3.31
C LEU A 86 -12.58 15.47 -2.17
N LYS A 87 -11.92 16.59 -2.47
CA LYS A 87 -11.61 17.61 -1.46
C LYS A 87 -12.88 18.22 -0.85
N GLU A 88 -13.88 18.56 -1.68
CA GLU A 88 -15.14 19.11 -1.21
C GLU A 88 -15.93 18.10 -0.36
N GLU A 89 -15.95 16.82 -0.78
CA GLU A 89 -16.61 15.76 -0.06
C GLU A 89 -15.93 15.50 1.30
N LEU A 90 -14.58 15.53 1.35
CA LEU A 90 -13.80 15.36 2.57
C LEU A 90 -13.95 16.57 3.52
N LYS A 91 -14.07 17.78 3.01
CA LYS A 91 -14.37 18.97 3.82
C LYS A 91 -15.70 18.89 4.57
N LYS A 92 -16.65 18.07 4.10
CA LYS A 92 -17.90 17.79 4.82
C LYS A 92 -17.73 16.83 6.00
N ILE A 93 -16.62 16.08 6.02
CA ILE A 93 -16.33 15.09 7.07
C ILE A 93 -15.42 15.70 8.14
N THR A 94 -14.56 16.65 7.75
CA THR A 94 -13.58 17.31 8.63
C THR A 94 -13.78 18.83 8.57
N ASP A 95 -13.67 19.49 9.72
CA ASP A 95 -13.77 20.97 9.83
C ASP A 95 -12.47 21.67 9.40
N LYS A 96 -11.47 20.93 8.95
CA LYS A 96 -10.14 21.44 8.58
C LYS A 96 -9.96 21.45 7.06
N ASP A 97 -9.01 22.27 6.61
CA ASP A 97 -8.62 22.23 5.21
C ASP A 97 -7.98 20.89 4.85
N VAL A 98 -8.33 20.37 3.67
CA VAL A 98 -7.84 19.07 3.19
C VAL A 98 -6.96 19.25 1.96
N GLN A 99 -5.75 18.69 2.02
CA GLN A 99 -4.85 18.54 0.89
C GLN A 99 -4.73 17.06 0.52
N ILE A 100 -4.90 16.74 -0.76
CA ILE A 100 -4.76 15.37 -1.28
C ILE A 100 -3.49 15.27 -2.10
N ASN A 101 -2.61 14.34 -1.71
CA ASN A 101 -1.44 13.95 -2.48
C ASN A 101 -1.67 12.56 -3.04
N ILE A 102 -1.30 12.34 -4.32
CA ILE A 102 -1.44 11.03 -4.97
C ILE A 102 -0.05 10.49 -5.26
N PHE A 103 0.20 9.27 -4.81
CA PHE A 103 1.47 8.58 -5.02
C PHE A 103 1.23 7.29 -5.81
N GLU A 104 1.99 7.11 -6.89
CA GLU A 104 1.92 5.91 -7.72
C GLU A 104 2.76 4.77 -7.16
N VAL A 105 2.16 3.60 -7.01
CA VAL A 105 2.85 2.37 -6.66
C VAL A 105 3.42 1.74 -7.92
N LYS A 106 4.74 1.84 -8.12
CA LYS A 106 5.43 1.35 -9.35
C LYS A 106 5.32 -0.17 -9.56
N LYS A 107 5.28 -0.95 -8.47
CA LYS A 107 5.22 -2.43 -8.49
C LYS A 107 4.03 -2.90 -7.66
N PRO A 108 2.81 -2.90 -8.23
CA PRO A 108 1.60 -3.27 -7.51
C PRO A 108 1.58 -4.75 -7.07
N GLU A 109 2.34 -5.62 -7.75
CA GLU A 109 2.46 -7.03 -7.41
C GLU A 109 3.24 -7.30 -6.12
N LEU A 110 4.02 -6.32 -5.63
CA LEU A 110 4.73 -6.39 -4.35
C LEU A 110 3.93 -5.81 -3.18
N ASP A 111 2.70 -5.36 -3.43
CA ASP A 111 1.82 -4.80 -2.42
C ASP A 111 0.74 -5.79 -2.02
N ALA A 112 0.74 -6.18 -0.74
CA ALA A 112 -0.15 -7.21 -0.25
C ALA A 112 -1.63 -6.82 -0.36
N VAL A 113 -1.98 -5.53 -0.18
CA VAL A 113 -3.37 -5.05 -0.24
C VAL A 113 -3.91 -5.14 -1.66
N ILE A 114 -3.10 -4.72 -2.65
CA ILE A 114 -3.50 -4.77 -4.06
C ILE A 114 -3.66 -6.21 -4.51
N VAL A 115 -2.71 -7.09 -4.16
CA VAL A 115 -2.74 -8.51 -4.52
C VAL A 115 -3.93 -9.21 -3.86
N ALA A 116 -4.20 -8.97 -2.56
CA ALA A 116 -5.34 -9.56 -1.86
C ALA A 116 -6.69 -9.14 -2.49
N ASN A 117 -6.85 -7.85 -2.79
CA ASN A 117 -8.03 -7.33 -3.44
C ASN A 117 -8.21 -7.87 -4.87
N ASN A 118 -7.12 -8.09 -5.62
CA ASN A 118 -7.17 -8.69 -6.95
C ASN A 118 -7.63 -10.15 -6.87
N ILE A 119 -7.13 -10.94 -5.91
CA ILE A 119 -7.58 -12.32 -5.69
C ILE A 119 -9.07 -12.33 -5.30
N ALA A 120 -9.49 -11.46 -4.38
CA ALA A 120 -10.87 -11.36 -3.94
C ALA A 120 -11.82 -11.06 -5.12
N ARG A 121 -11.50 -10.08 -5.96
CA ARG A 121 -12.28 -9.73 -7.16
C ARG A 121 -12.34 -10.87 -8.18
N GLN A 122 -11.25 -11.62 -8.36
CA GLN A 122 -11.25 -12.79 -9.25
C GLN A 122 -12.17 -13.89 -8.75
N ILE A 123 -12.21 -14.12 -7.42
CA ILE A 123 -13.11 -15.09 -6.79
C ILE A 123 -14.58 -14.64 -6.94
N GLU A 124 -14.87 -13.37 -6.71
CA GLU A 124 -16.19 -12.76 -6.97
C GLU A 124 -16.61 -12.90 -8.43
N GLY A 125 -15.65 -12.77 -9.36
CA GLY A 125 -15.82 -13.01 -10.80
C GLY A 125 -15.94 -14.50 -11.19
N LYS A 126 -16.16 -15.40 -10.21
CA LYS A 126 -16.33 -16.85 -10.41
C LYS A 126 -15.10 -17.59 -10.96
N ILE A 127 -13.92 -17.02 -10.85
CA ILE A 127 -12.67 -17.74 -11.15
C ILE A 127 -12.37 -18.69 -9.99
N ALA A 128 -11.95 -19.92 -10.30
CA ALA A 128 -11.56 -20.90 -9.30
C ALA A 128 -10.43 -20.32 -8.40
N TYR A 129 -10.63 -20.32 -7.08
CA TYR A 129 -9.67 -19.74 -6.13
C TYR A 129 -8.25 -20.28 -6.29
N ARG A 130 -8.09 -21.58 -6.63
CA ARG A 130 -6.76 -22.18 -6.88
C ARG A 130 -6.05 -21.53 -8.06
N ARG A 131 -6.77 -21.22 -9.13
CA ARG A 131 -6.21 -20.54 -10.32
C ARG A 131 -5.85 -19.10 -9.98
N ALA A 132 -6.74 -18.38 -9.30
CA ALA A 132 -6.50 -16.99 -8.88
C ALA A 132 -5.26 -16.87 -8.00
N VAL A 133 -5.13 -17.75 -7.00
CA VAL A 133 -3.98 -17.78 -6.09
C VAL A 133 -2.69 -18.12 -6.82
N LYS A 134 -2.67 -19.15 -7.67
CA LYS A 134 -1.46 -19.52 -8.44
C LYS A 134 -1.00 -18.38 -9.36
N MET A 135 -1.91 -17.72 -10.06
CA MET A 135 -1.58 -16.57 -10.91
C MET A 135 -0.98 -15.41 -10.10
N ALA A 136 -1.57 -15.11 -8.93
CA ALA A 136 -1.06 -14.07 -8.05
C ALA A 136 0.35 -14.40 -7.55
N ILE A 137 0.60 -15.62 -7.13
CA ILE A 137 1.92 -16.08 -6.67
C ILE A 137 2.96 -15.94 -7.78
N GLN A 138 2.66 -16.44 -8.98
CA GLN A 138 3.56 -16.33 -10.13
C GLN A 138 3.89 -14.87 -10.47
N SER A 139 2.88 -13.98 -10.48
CA SER A 139 3.08 -12.57 -10.77
C SER A 139 3.99 -11.91 -9.74
N THR A 140 3.77 -12.17 -8.45
CA THR A 140 4.57 -11.61 -7.35
C THR A 140 6.02 -12.11 -7.39
N MET A 141 6.24 -13.40 -7.61
CA MET A 141 7.59 -13.98 -7.71
C MET A 141 8.34 -13.47 -8.94
N ARG A 142 7.67 -13.26 -10.07
CA ARG A 142 8.25 -12.69 -11.30
C ARG A 142 8.80 -11.28 -11.10
N VAL A 143 8.15 -10.48 -10.25
CA VAL A 143 8.56 -9.08 -9.96
C VAL A 143 9.72 -9.03 -8.96
N GLY A 144 10.10 -10.16 -8.36
CA GLY A 144 11.27 -10.28 -7.50
C GLY A 144 10.96 -10.23 -5.99
N ALA A 145 9.80 -10.73 -5.56
CA ALA A 145 9.57 -11.00 -4.14
C ALA A 145 10.45 -12.17 -3.67
N GLU A 146 11.00 -12.12 -2.45
CA GLU A 146 11.70 -13.26 -1.84
C GLU A 146 10.76 -14.42 -1.51
N GLY A 147 9.51 -14.10 -1.23
CA GLY A 147 8.51 -15.11 -0.98
C GLY A 147 7.11 -14.54 -0.77
N ILE A 148 6.13 -15.37 -1.03
CA ILE A 148 4.72 -15.07 -0.84
C ILE A 148 4.03 -16.24 -0.13
N LYS A 149 3.07 -15.89 0.72
CA LYS A 149 2.16 -16.83 1.36
C LYS A 149 0.75 -16.31 1.21
N VAL A 150 -0.14 -17.13 0.67
CA VAL A 150 -1.56 -16.81 0.53
C VAL A 150 -2.37 -17.86 1.27
N MET A 151 -3.33 -17.44 2.06
CA MET A 151 -4.29 -18.32 2.74
C MET A 151 -5.70 -17.89 2.37
N VAL A 152 -6.49 -18.83 1.89
CA VAL A 152 -7.91 -18.63 1.58
C VAL A 152 -8.72 -19.48 2.54
N SER A 153 -9.71 -18.89 3.19
CA SER A 153 -10.56 -19.53 4.19
C SER A 153 -12.03 -19.24 3.95
N GLY A 154 -12.87 -20.22 4.28
CA GLY A 154 -14.32 -20.13 4.13
C GLY A 154 -14.89 -21.34 3.39
N ARG A 155 -16.08 -21.20 2.81
CA ARG A 155 -16.77 -22.24 2.04
C ARG A 155 -16.19 -22.33 0.61
N LEU A 156 -15.01 -22.94 0.49
CA LEU A 156 -14.28 -23.05 -0.78
C LEU A 156 -15.07 -23.88 -1.79
N ASN A 157 -15.25 -23.32 -2.99
CA ASN A 157 -16.09 -23.91 -4.07
C ASN A 157 -17.54 -24.20 -3.68
N GLY A 158 -18.09 -23.49 -2.68
CA GLY A 158 -19.45 -23.69 -2.23
C GLY A 158 -19.68 -24.90 -1.31
N ALA A 159 -18.62 -25.54 -0.82
CA ALA A 159 -18.73 -26.64 0.13
C ALA A 159 -19.46 -26.18 1.41
N GLU A 160 -20.27 -27.07 2.01
CA GLU A 160 -20.99 -26.75 3.25
C GLU A 160 -20.04 -26.50 4.42
N MET A 161 -19.01 -27.32 4.56
CA MET A 161 -18.01 -27.16 5.59
C MET A 161 -16.93 -26.16 5.14
N ALA A 162 -16.70 -25.14 5.97
CA ALA A 162 -15.62 -24.19 5.76
C ALA A 162 -14.26 -24.86 6.00
N ARG A 163 -13.29 -24.55 5.17
CA ARG A 163 -11.90 -24.97 5.32
C ARG A 163 -10.94 -23.86 4.96
N SER A 164 -9.69 -24.02 5.38
CA SER A 164 -8.61 -23.10 5.05
C SER A 164 -7.56 -23.82 4.22
N GLU A 165 -7.21 -23.25 3.07
CA GLU A 165 -6.13 -23.74 2.24
C GLU A 165 -5.02 -22.68 2.18
N MET A 166 -3.75 -23.12 2.24
CA MET A 166 -2.59 -22.26 2.26
C MET A 166 -1.62 -22.65 1.14
N TYR A 167 -1.18 -21.65 0.42
CA TYR A 167 -0.19 -21.76 -0.63
C TYR A 167 1.00 -20.88 -0.26
N LYS A 168 2.21 -21.40 -0.37
CA LYS A 168 3.44 -20.69 -0.04
C LYS A 168 4.50 -20.97 -1.09
N GLU A 169 5.20 -19.91 -1.51
CA GLU A 169 6.37 -20.01 -2.37
C GLU A 169 7.45 -19.06 -1.85
N GLY A 170 8.70 -19.52 -1.87
CA GLY A 170 9.84 -18.78 -1.35
C GLY A 170 9.88 -18.64 0.18
N ARG A 171 10.60 -17.65 0.64
CA ARG A 171 10.91 -17.40 2.05
C ARG A 171 9.99 -16.35 2.67
N THR A 172 9.34 -16.67 3.78
CA THR A 172 8.49 -15.72 4.54
C THR A 172 8.82 -15.82 6.04
N PRO A 173 9.91 -15.19 6.51
CA PRO A 173 10.37 -15.30 7.89
C PRO A 173 9.58 -14.38 8.81
N LEU A 174 8.45 -14.85 9.37
CA LEU A 174 7.56 -14.04 10.21
C LEU A 174 8.19 -13.63 11.56
N HIS A 175 9.15 -14.43 12.06
CA HIS A 175 9.82 -14.15 13.34
C HIS A 175 10.98 -13.15 13.23
N THR A 176 11.46 -12.86 12.03
CA THR A 176 12.54 -11.90 11.80
C THR A 176 12.00 -10.49 11.68
N PHE A 177 12.31 -9.62 12.64
CA PHE A 177 11.80 -8.23 12.67
C PHE A 177 12.38 -7.35 11.56
N ARG A 178 13.61 -7.61 11.12
CA ARG A 178 14.25 -6.90 10.01
C ARG A 178 13.69 -7.26 8.63
N ALA A 179 12.92 -8.35 8.52
CA ALA A 179 12.29 -8.73 7.26
C ALA A 179 11.10 -7.79 6.94
N ASP A 180 11.12 -7.18 5.75
CA ASP A 180 10.02 -6.33 5.26
C ASP A 180 8.90 -7.24 4.74
N ILE A 181 7.94 -7.51 5.62
CA ILE A 181 6.78 -8.34 5.30
C ILE A 181 5.55 -7.44 5.26
N ASP A 182 4.96 -7.35 4.08
CA ASP A 182 3.68 -6.72 3.87
C ASP A 182 2.55 -7.73 4.06
N TYR A 183 1.42 -7.29 4.62
CA TYR A 183 0.29 -8.14 4.96
C TYR A 183 -1.03 -7.47 4.60
N ALA A 184 -1.95 -8.26 4.08
CA ALA A 184 -3.31 -7.80 3.87
C ALA A 184 -4.33 -8.91 4.11
N LEU A 185 -5.50 -8.48 4.54
CA LEU A 185 -6.73 -9.26 4.61
C LEU A 185 -7.73 -8.63 3.64
N ALA A 186 -8.27 -9.42 2.73
CA ALA A 186 -9.37 -9.02 1.87
C ALA A 186 -10.51 -10.04 2.00
N GLU A 187 -11.73 -9.57 1.82
CA GLU A 187 -12.93 -10.38 1.86
C GLU A 187 -13.55 -10.42 0.47
N ALA A 188 -13.88 -11.61 0.00
CA ALA A 188 -14.59 -11.84 -1.25
C ALA A 188 -16.03 -12.22 -0.96
N LEU A 189 -16.98 -11.43 -1.45
CA LEU A 189 -18.40 -11.71 -1.28
C LEU A 189 -18.87 -12.68 -2.38
N THR A 190 -19.16 -13.92 -1.99
CA THR A 190 -19.69 -14.93 -2.91
C THR A 190 -21.16 -15.19 -2.64
N LYS A 191 -21.84 -15.86 -3.57
CA LYS A 191 -23.26 -16.26 -3.37
C LYS A 191 -23.48 -17.15 -2.15
N VAL A 192 -22.45 -17.86 -1.69
CA VAL A 192 -22.50 -18.86 -0.61
C VAL A 192 -22.03 -18.28 0.72
N GLY A 193 -21.47 -17.07 0.73
CA GLY A 193 -20.92 -16.39 1.90
C GLY A 193 -19.60 -15.69 1.63
N LEU A 194 -19.00 -15.16 2.68
CA LEU A 194 -17.72 -14.47 2.62
C LEU A 194 -16.54 -15.46 2.62
N LEU A 195 -15.58 -15.22 1.73
CA LEU A 195 -14.28 -15.90 1.72
C LEU A 195 -13.19 -14.91 2.16
N GLY A 196 -12.44 -15.27 3.19
CA GLY A 196 -11.31 -14.48 3.67
C GLY A 196 -10.03 -14.84 2.92
N VAL A 197 -9.36 -13.83 2.36
CA VAL A 197 -8.06 -13.96 1.67
C VAL A 197 -7.01 -13.22 2.48
N LYS A 198 -6.03 -13.94 3.02
CA LYS A 198 -4.88 -13.37 3.73
C LYS A 198 -3.64 -13.54 2.86
N VAL A 199 -2.91 -12.45 2.65
CA VAL A 199 -1.70 -12.41 1.84
C VAL A 199 -0.54 -11.86 2.66
N TRP A 200 0.62 -12.53 2.60
CA TRP A 200 1.90 -12.09 3.15
C TRP A 200 2.91 -12.06 2.01
N ILE A 201 3.59 -10.94 1.81
CA ILE A 201 4.63 -10.77 0.81
C ILE A 201 5.91 -10.35 1.50
N CYS A 202 6.98 -11.12 1.31
CA CYS A 202 8.32 -10.78 1.79
C CYS A 202 9.07 -10.07 0.67
N ARG A 203 9.47 -8.81 0.92
CA ARG A 203 10.24 -7.99 -0.02
C ARG A 203 11.75 -8.13 0.16
N GLY A 204 12.17 -8.71 1.28
CA GLY A 204 13.57 -8.88 1.65
C GLY A 204 13.85 -8.46 3.09
N GLU A 205 15.13 -8.42 3.46
CA GLU A 205 15.56 -7.99 4.78
C GLU A 205 16.19 -6.59 4.69
N ILE A 206 15.89 -5.74 5.68
CA ILE A 206 16.41 -4.39 5.80
C ILE A 206 17.48 -4.37 6.88
N TYR A 207 18.68 -3.95 6.51
CA TYR A 207 19.81 -3.80 7.41
C TYR A 207 20.07 -2.31 7.68
N GLY A 208 20.50 -2.00 8.90
CA GLY A 208 20.78 -0.64 9.32
C GLY A 208 19.54 0.12 9.85
N LYS A 209 19.75 1.38 10.25
CA LYS A 209 18.68 2.29 10.68
C LYS A 209 17.92 2.76 9.45
N LYS A 210 16.60 2.58 9.46
CA LYS A 210 15.70 3.07 8.41
C LYS A 210 14.94 4.28 8.94
N ASP A 211 14.83 5.31 8.13
CA ASP A 211 13.90 6.40 8.44
C ASP A 211 12.47 5.86 8.42
N LEU A 212 11.77 6.09 9.52
CA LEU A 212 10.37 5.64 9.66
C LEU A 212 9.40 6.53 8.90
N ALA A 213 9.90 7.63 8.31
CA ALA A 213 9.11 8.48 7.44
C ALA A 213 8.60 7.70 6.22
N PRO A 214 7.39 7.97 5.74
CA PRO A 214 6.85 7.31 4.56
C PRO A 214 7.79 7.48 3.35
N SER A 215 8.12 6.37 2.69
CA SER A 215 9.12 6.33 1.60
C SER A 215 8.83 7.23 0.39
N PHE A 216 7.60 7.75 0.25
CA PHE A 216 7.23 8.71 -0.80
C PHE A 216 7.80 10.12 -0.54
N VAL A 217 8.13 10.48 0.71
CA VAL A 217 8.76 11.77 1.05
C VAL A 217 10.21 11.79 0.59
N GLN A 218 10.93 10.67 0.70
CA GLN A 218 12.35 10.56 0.36
C GLN A 218 12.66 10.65 -1.15
N GLN A 219 11.68 10.34 -2.03
CA GLN A 219 11.90 10.40 -3.48
C GLN A 219 11.87 11.82 -4.09
N LYS A 220 11.41 12.84 -3.35
CA LYS A 220 11.44 14.22 -3.81
C LYS A 220 12.83 14.86 -3.68
N GLU A 221 13.64 14.43 -2.72
CA GLU A 221 14.95 15.03 -2.44
C GLU A 221 16.06 14.52 -3.38
N THR A 222 15.95 13.29 -3.92
CA THR A 222 16.98 12.72 -4.80
C THR A 222 16.91 13.18 -6.26
N ARG A 223 15.89 13.94 -6.66
CA ARG A 223 15.78 14.48 -8.04
C ARG A 223 16.42 15.86 -8.23
N GLY A 224 16.94 16.49 -7.17
CA GLY A 224 17.52 17.84 -7.19
C GLY A 224 19.04 17.92 -7.25
N GLY A 225 19.78 16.83 -7.26
CA GLY A 225 21.23 16.86 -7.12
C GLY A 225 21.99 16.07 -8.18
N ASN A 226 21.91 16.45 -9.44
CA ASN A 226 23.01 16.19 -10.39
C ASN A 226 22.81 16.97 -11.70
N ALA A 227 23.15 18.24 -11.66
CA ALA A 227 23.40 18.99 -12.88
C ALA A 227 24.57 19.93 -12.62
N ASN A 228 25.67 19.64 -13.26
CA ASN A 228 26.78 20.55 -13.57
C ASN A 228 28.10 20.33 -12.82
N SER A 229 28.93 19.49 -13.39
CA SER A 229 30.35 19.72 -13.46
C SER A 229 30.86 19.46 -14.90
N GLY A 230 30.48 20.34 -15.80
CA GLY A 230 31.04 20.40 -17.13
C GLY A 230 32.45 20.95 -17.07
N ASN A 231 33.45 20.08 -17.13
CA ASN A 231 34.88 20.38 -17.21
C ASN A 231 35.20 20.99 -18.58
N ARG A 232 35.31 22.33 -18.66
CA ARG A 232 35.89 23.04 -19.81
C ARG A 232 37.39 22.88 -19.79
N LYS A 233 37.95 21.93 -20.52
CA LYS A 233 39.36 21.91 -20.90
C LYS A 233 39.55 22.83 -22.09
N GLY A 234 40.20 23.97 -21.85
CA GLY A 234 40.68 24.90 -22.88
C GLY A 234 41.78 24.26 -23.72
N GLY A 235 41.52 24.15 -25.02
CA GLY A 235 42.54 23.78 -26.02
C GLY A 235 43.34 24.99 -26.46
N PHE A 236 44.62 25.02 -26.09
CA PHE A 236 45.61 25.97 -26.62
C PHE A 236 45.94 25.59 -28.06
N LYS A 237 45.59 26.44 -29.03
CA LYS A 237 46.13 26.37 -30.40
C LYS A 237 47.48 27.06 -30.44
N LYS A 238 48.57 26.33 -30.66
CA LYS A 238 49.86 26.85 -31.10
C LYS A 238 49.82 27.07 -32.60
N ASN A 239 49.95 28.33 -33.03
CA ASN A 239 50.36 28.68 -34.37
C ASN A 239 51.89 28.45 -34.52
N LYS A 240 52.27 27.77 -35.56
CA LYS A 240 53.63 27.89 -36.19
C LYS A 240 53.44 28.06 -37.69
N LYS A 241 53.99 29.15 -38.13
CA LYS A 241 54.53 29.46 -39.48
C LYS A 241 54.04 28.62 -40.65
#